data_c413f3edeb17c35c762c3ee9a6ccb28f
#
_entry.id   c413f3edeb17c35c762c3ee9a6ccb28f
#
_cell.length_a   1.000
_cell.length_b   1.000
_cell.length_c   1.000
_cell.angle_alpha   90.00
_cell.angle_beta   90.00
_cell.angle_gamma   90.00
#
_symmetry.space_group_name_H-M   'P 1'
#
loop_
_entity.id
_entity.type
_entity.pdbx_description
1 polymer ?
#
loop_
_entity_poly.entity_id
_entity_poly.type
_entity_poly.pdbx_seq_one_letter_code
_entity_poly.pdbx_strand_id
1 'polypeptide(L)'
;MKQDFFNLEINTNGQKLYEFTDQTINWIEKNRFKEGILNLSIQHTSASLIIQENADKNVQIDLINYFDNLVPMDNKLYAHTTEGKDDMPAHIKSALTNNQISLSIKEKKIILGTWQGIYLFEHKISPTKRTIVHHFMGE
;
A
#
# COMPACT_ATOMS: atom_id res chain seq x y z
N MET A 1 -1.36 27.64 -5.06
CA MET A 1 -1.45 26.20 -4.71
C MET A 1 -1.59 25.37 -5.98
N LYS A 2 -0.86 24.30 -6.07
CA LYS A 2 -0.85 23.36 -7.20
C LYS A 2 -1.48 22.05 -6.76
N GLN A 3 -2.24 21.43 -7.64
CA GLN A 3 -2.73 20.05 -7.45
C GLN A 3 -2.32 19.22 -8.66
N ASP A 4 -1.94 17.99 -8.42
CA ASP A 4 -1.63 17.04 -9.48
C ASP A 4 -1.98 15.62 -9.05
N PHE A 5 -2.28 14.77 -10.04
CA PHE A 5 -2.68 13.38 -9.82
C PHE A 5 -1.85 12.43 -10.67
N PHE A 6 -1.57 11.26 -10.10
CA PHE A 6 -0.88 10.18 -10.80
C PHE A 6 -1.42 8.84 -10.33
N ASN A 7 -1.78 7.98 -11.28
CA ASN A 7 -2.21 6.63 -10.99
C ASN A 7 -1.06 5.66 -11.27
N LEU A 8 -0.54 5.07 -10.20
CA LEU A 8 0.46 4.02 -10.30
C LEU A 8 -0.24 2.67 -10.33
N GLU A 9 0.02 1.87 -11.36
CA GLU A 9 -0.47 0.51 -11.45
C GLU A 9 0.60 -0.49 -11.03
N ILE A 10 0.23 -1.42 -10.15
CA ILE A 10 1.09 -2.51 -9.70
C ILE A 10 0.40 -3.83 -10.00
N ASN A 11 1.05 -4.68 -10.77
CA ASN A 11 0.61 -6.05 -10.99
C ASN A 11 1.18 -6.92 -9.87
N THR A 12 0.30 -7.47 -9.04
CA THR A 12 0.70 -8.32 -7.92
C THR A 12 0.62 -9.79 -8.30
N ASN A 13 1.42 -10.60 -7.61
CA ASN A 13 1.43 -12.04 -7.78
C ASN A 13 1.50 -12.70 -6.40
N GLY A 14 0.37 -12.68 -5.69
CA GLY A 14 0.22 -13.27 -4.37
C GLY A 14 0.47 -12.30 -3.23
N GLN A 15 0.26 -12.81 -2.01
CA GLN A 15 0.44 -12.05 -0.78
C GLN A 15 1.88 -11.61 -0.60
N LYS A 16 2.09 -10.31 -0.52
CA LYS A 16 3.41 -9.72 -0.39
C LYS A 16 3.28 -8.23 -0.09
N LEU A 17 4.35 -7.65 0.41
CA LEU A 17 4.54 -6.21 0.45
C LEU A 17 5.29 -5.79 -0.82
N TYR A 18 4.65 -4.99 -1.65
CA TYR A 18 5.21 -4.46 -2.90
C TYR A 18 5.65 -3.03 -2.67
N GLU A 19 6.96 -2.78 -2.59
CA GLU A 19 7.50 -1.45 -2.37
C GLU A 19 7.35 -0.60 -3.63
N PHE A 20 6.85 0.64 -3.46
CA PHE A 20 6.75 1.61 -4.56
C PHE A 20 7.32 2.99 -4.19
N THR A 21 8.23 3.03 -3.24
CA THR A 21 8.89 4.26 -2.77
C THR A 21 9.57 4.99 -3.92
N ASP A 22 10.35 4.28 -4.74
CA ASP A 22 11.13 4.89 -5.82
C ASP A 22 10.24 5.49 -6.91
N GLN A 23 9.15 4.80 -7.28
CA GLN A 23 8.20 5.31 -8.26
C GLN A 23 7.54 6.60 -7.78
N THR A 24 7.24 6.67 -6.48
CA THR A 24 6.66 7.86 -5.86
C THR A 24 7.67 9.01 -5.82
N ILE A 25 8.90 8.75 -5.40
CA ILE A 25 9.98 9.75 -5.39
C ILE A 25 10.22 10.29 -6.79
N ASN A 26 10.31 9.42 -7.79
CA ASN A 26 10.53 9.82 -9.18
C ASN A 26 9.41 10.74 -9.69
N TRP A 27 8.16 10.47 -9.33
CA TRP A 27 7.05 11.32 -9.72
C TRP A 27 7.14 12.72 -9.08
N ILE A 28 7.50 12.80 -7.80
CA ILE A 28 7.71 14.07 -7.08
C ILE A 28 8.82 14.89 -7.74
N GLU A 29 9.96 14.27 -8.03
CA GLU A 29 11.12 14.93 -8.62
C GLU A 29 10.84 15.40 -10.05
N LYS A 30 10.23 14.55 -10.87
CA LYS A 30 9.88 14.87 -12.26
C LYS A 30 8.96 16.09 -12.35
N ASN A 31 8.02 16.22 -11.43
CA ASN A 31 7.07 17.32 -11.40
C ASN A 31 7.57 18.54 -10.61
N ARG A 32 8.76 18.43 -10.00
CA ARG A 32 9.42 19.51 -9.27
C ARG A 32 8.60 20.05 -8.10
N PHE A 33 7.81 19.21 -7.46
CA PHE A 33 7.07 19.58 -6.27
C PHE A 33 8.03 19.95 -5.15
N LYS A 34 7.78 21.08 -4.49
CA LYS A 34 8.70 21.65 -3.49
C LYS A 34 8.23 21.38 -2.07
N GLU A 35 7.02 21.78 -1.76
CA GLU A 35 6.44 21.66 -0.43
C GLU A 35 4.95 21.37 -0.53
N GLY A 36 4.46 20.51 0.33
CA GLY A 36 3.03 20.20 0.36
C GLY A 36 2.73 18.86 0.98
N ILE A 37 1.57 18.35 0.64
CA ILE A 37 1.06 17.07 1.11
C ILE A 37 0.86 16.16 -0.09
N LEU A 38 1.37 14.94 0.03
CA LEU A 38 1.08 13.84 -0.89
C LEU A 38 0.11 12.90 -0.19
N ASN A 39 -1.06 12.73 -0.77
CA ASN A 39 -2.02 11.72 -0.34
C ASN A 39 -1.93 10.51 -1.27
N LEU A 40 -1.78 9.33 -0.69
CA LEU A 40 -1.82 8.05 -1.40
C LEU A 40 -3.09 7.33 -1.02
N SER A 41 -3.85 6.85 -1.99
CA SER A 41 -5.06 6.08 -1.73
C SER A 41 -5.16 4.90 -2.70
N ILE A 42 -5.83 3.85 -2.24
CA ILE A 42 -6.05 2.65 -3.01
C ILE A 42 -7.55 2.45 -3.25
N GLN A 43 -7.93 2.16 -4.50
CA GLN A 43 -9.32 1.99 -4.89
C GLN A 43 -9.74 0.51 -4.86
N HIS A 44 -9.35 -0.19 -3.79
CA HIS A 44 -9.57 -1.62 -3.62
C HIS A 44 -9.94 -1.95 -2.18
N THR A 45 -10.60 -3.08 -1.98
CA THR A 45 -11.03 -3.56 -0.66
C THR A 45 -10.35 -4.85 -0.23
N SER A 46 -9.38 -5.34 -1.01
CA SER A 46 -8.63 -6.58 -0.73
C SER A 46 -7.12 -6.40 -0.79
N ALA A 47 -6.66 -5.17 -0.74
CA ALA A 47 -5.28 -4.75 -0.58
C ALA A 47 -5.26 -3.43 0.20
N SER A 48 -4.11 -3.03 0.71
CA SER A 48 -3.96 -1.84 1.54
C SER A 48 -2.60 -1.19 1.36
N LEU A 49 -2.38 -0.07 2.06
CA LEU A 49 -1.12 0.66 2.04
C LEU A 49 -0.52 0.67 3.44
N ILE A 50 0.79 0.49 3.52
CA ILE A 50 1.51 0.67 4.77
C ILE A 50 2.86 1.35 4.54
N ILE A 51 3.35 2.02 5.57
CA ILE A 51 4.74 2.45 5.67
C ILE A 51 5.42 1.50 6.63
N GLN A 52 6.50 0.88 6.20
CA GLN A 52 7.17 -0.13 7.01
C GLN A 52 8.67 -0.16 6.69
N GLU A 53 9.44 -0.84 7.54
CA GLU A 53 10.85 -1.03 7.38
C GLU A 53 11.18 -1.74 6.06
N ASN A 54 12.20 -1.25 5.36
CA ASN A 54 12.61 -1.77 4.06
C ASN A 54 14.03 -2.35 4.04
N ALA A 55 14.68 -2.49 5.19
CA ALA A 55 16.05 -3.01 5.27
C ALA A 55 16.10 -4.52 5.49
N ASP A 56 15.28 -5.05 6.42
CA ASP A 56 15.26 -6.47 6.76
C ASP A 56 13.99 -7.12 6.21
N LYS A 57 14.15 -8.05 5.27
CA LYS A 57 13.04 -8.79 4.65
C LYS A 57 12.26 -9.64 5.65
N ASN A 58 12.87 -10.00 6.77
CA ASN A 58 12.19 -10.80 7.80
C ASN A 58 11.04 -10.02 8.45
N VAL A 59 11.09 -8.70 8.49
CA VAL A 59 9.97 -7.87 8.97
C VAL A 59 8.73 -8.13 8.11
N GLN A 60 8.90 -8.18 6.79
CA GLN A 60 7.78 -8.45 5.86
C GLN A 60 7.23 -9.86 6.04
N ILE A 61 8.09 -10.85 6.20
CA ILE A 61 7.71 -12.24 6.43
C ILE A 61 6.90 -12.36 7.73
N ASP A 62 7.37 -11.75 8.80
CA ASP A 62 6.70 -11.78 10.10
C ASP A 62 5.34 -11.08 10.06
N LEU A 63 5.23 -9.95 9.33
CA LEU A 63 3.96 -9.26 9.16
C LEU A 63 2.94 -10.13 8.43
N ILE A 64 3.33 -10.76 7.32
CA ILE A 64 2.44 -11.64 6.55
C ILE A 64 1.98 -12.80 7.43
N ASN A 65 2.90 -13.46 8.12
CA ASN A 65 2.57 -14.58 9.00
C ASN A 65 1.66 -14.18 10.15
N TYR A 66 1.91 -13.03 10.76
CA TYR A 66 1.07 -12.51 11.83
C TYR A 66 -0.38 -12.31 11.36
N PHE A 67 -0.55 -11.63 10.22
CA PHE A 67 -1.89 -11.38 9.68
C PHE A 67 -2.58 -12.66 9.20
N ASP A 68 -1.85 -13.62 8.65
CA ASP A 68 -2.42 -14.92 8.26
C ASP A 68 -2.91 -15.71 9.48
N ASN A 69 -2.20 -15.63 10.60
CA ASN A 69 -2.63 -16.27 11.85
C ASN A 69 -3.82 -15.55 12.50
N LEU A 70 -3.83 -14.22 12.42
CA LEU A 70 -4.91 -13.40 12.98
C LEU A 70 -6.22 -13.57 12.19
N VAL A 71 -6.12 -13.67 10.88
CA VAL A 71 -7.26 -13.77 9.95
C VAL A 71 -7.07 -15.00 9.06
N PRO A 72 -7.42 -16.20 9.57
CA PRO A 72 -7.19 -17.45 8.83
C PRO A 72 -8.05 -17.57 7.58
N MET A 73 -7.53 -18.23 6.55
CA MET A 73 -8.26 -18.59 5.33
C MET A 73 -9.09 -19.85 5.55
N ASP A 74 -10.11 -19.75 6.40
CA ASP A 74 -11.00 -20.86 6.73
C ASP A 74 -12.46 -20.43 6.48
N ASN A 75 -13.07 -20.99 5.44
CA ASN A 75 -14.45 -20.67 5.06
C ASN A 75 -15.49 -20.91 6.16
N LYS A 76 -15.17 -21.75 7.14
CA LYS A 76 -16.08 -22.01 8.26
C LYS A 76 -16.25 -20.80 9.18
N LEU A 77 -15.32 -19.84 9.12
CA LEU A 77 -15.34 -18.66 9.98
C LEU A 77 -16.14 -17.49 9.38
N TYR A 78 -16.50 -17.55 8.10
CA TYR A 78 -17.02 -16.41 7.37
C TYR A 78 -18.32 -16.73 6.62
N ALA A 79 -19.13 -15.70 6.39
CA ALA A 79 -20.32 -15.78 5.55
C ALA A 79 -20.00 -15.54 4.05
N HIS A 80 -19.02 -14.66 3.77
CA HIS A 80 -18.59 -14.34 2.41
C HIS A 80 -17.53 -15.35 1.94
N THR A 81 -17.96 -16.37 1.18
CA THR A 81 -17.10 -17.51 0.82
C THR A 81 -17.10 -17.87 -0.67
N THR A 82 -17.86 -17.15 -1.52
CA THR A 82 -18.05 -17.53 -2.92
C THR A 82 -16.91 -17.08 -3.86
N GLU A 83 -16.03 -16.20 -3.41
CA GLU A 83 -14.94 -15.63 -4.21
C GLU A 83 -13.54 -16.17 -3.82
N GLY A 84 -13.49 -17.34 -3.22
CA GLY A 84 -12.26 -17.97 -2.75
C GLY A 84 -12.06 -17.81 -1.24
N LYS A 85 -11.27 -18.71 -0.65
CA LYS A 85 -11.01 -18.73 0.80
C LYS A 85 -10.17 -17.55 1.28
N ASP A 86 -9.45 -16.89 0.38
CA ASP A 86 -8.61 -15.74 0.69
C ASP A 86 -9.35 -14.41 0.64
N ASP A 87 -10.56 -14.36 0.06
CA ASP A 87 -11.22 -13.08 -0.22
C ASP A 87 -11.74 -12.40 1.05
N MET A 88 -12.50 -13.07 1.90
CA MET A 88 -12.96 -12.45 3.14
C MET A 88 -11.80 -12.11 4.08
N PRO A 89 -10.80 -12.97 4.30
CA PRO A 89 -9.59 -12.58 5.01
C PRO A 89 -8.90 -11.36 4.43
N ALA A 90 -8.84 -11.24 3.11
CA ALA A 90 -8.26 -10.06 2.45
C ALA A 90 -9.02 -8.78 2.79
N HIS A 91 -10.37 -8.82 2.79
CA HIS A 91 -11.19 -7.68 3.20
C HIS A 91 -10.96 -7.29 4.66
N ILE A 92 -10.82 -8.24 5.55
CA ILE A 92 -10.56 -7.98 6.98
C ILE A 92 -9.17 -7.36 7.15
N LYS A 93 -8.15 -7.93 6.53
CA LYS A 93 -6.78 -7.39 6.58
C LYS A 93 -6.73 -5.95 6.04
N SER A 94 -7.43 -5.70 4.94
CA SER A 94 -7.54 -4.37 4.35
C SER A 94 -8.23 -3.38 5.32
N ALA A 95 -9.26 -3.82 6.04
CA ALA A 95 -9.95 -3.00 7.04
C ALA A 95 -9.10 -2.72 8.29
N LEU A 96 -8.16 -3.60 8.62
CA LEU A 96 -7.26 -3.46 9.77
C LEU A 96 -6.02 -2.59 9.49
N THR A 97 -5.71 -2.35 8.23
CA THR A 97 -4.56 -1.56 7.81
C THR A 97 -5.04 -0.26 7.15
N ASN A 98 -4.23 0.37 6.32
CA ASN A 98 -4.59 1.67 5.76
C ASN A 98 -5.01 1.55 4.30
N ASN A 99 -6.10 2.19 3.91
CA ASN A 99 -6.44 2.39 2.50
C ASN A 99 -5.96 3.75 1.98
N GLN A 100 -5.46 4.59 2.87
CA GLN A 100 -5.00 5.94 2.57
C GLN A 100 -3.85 6.31 3.50
N ILE A 101 -2.83 6.98 2.95
CA ILE A 101 -1.67 7.47 3.70
C ILE A 101 -1.39 8.89 3.23
N SER A 102 -1.11 9.79 4.17
CA SER A 102 -0.62 11.13 3.87
C SER A 102 0.84 11.28 4.25
N LEU A 103 1.62 11.88 3.36
CA LEU A 103 3.04 12.15 3.55
C LEU A 103 3.31 13.63 3.30
N SER A 104 4.24 14.18 4.05
CA SER A 104 4.69 15.57 3.83
C SER A 104 5.83 15.61 2.83
N ILE A 105 5.82 16.66 1.98
CA ILE A 105 6.92 17.00 1.10
C ILE A 105 7.51 18.31 1.57
N LYS A 106 8.80 18.35 1.79
CA LYS A 106 9.55 19.54 2.18
C LYS A 106 10.89 19.56 1.45
N GLU A 107 11.25 20.74 0.92
CA GLU A 107 12.50 20.92 0.18
C GLU A 107 12.67 19.88 -0.94
N LYS A 108 11.59 19.62 -1.67
CA LYS A 108 11.51 18.67 -2.81
C LYS A 108 11.69 17.21 -2.43
N LYS A 109 11.56 16.87 -1.14
CA LYS A 109 11.73 15.49 -0.65
C LYS A 109 10.52 15.06 0.15
N ILE A 110 10.15 13.79 -0.01
CA ILE A 110 9.17 13.16 0.86
C ILE A 110 9.83 12.96 2.23
N ILE A 111 9.14 13.36 3.28
CA ILE A 111 9.64 13.16 4.64
C ILE A 111 9.38 11.72 5.05
N LEU A 112 10.43 10.91 4.98
CA LEU A 112 10.46 9.53 5.42
C LEU A 112 11.70 9.29 6.28
N GLY A 113 11.57 8.41 7.27
CA GLY A 113 12.74 7.92 8.00
C GLY A 113 13.65 7.08 7.10
N THR A 114 14.90 6.91 7.51
CA THR A 114 15.92 6.17 6.74
C THR A 114 15.47 4.77 6.35
N TRP A 115 14.74 4.10 7.21
CA TRP A 115 14.31 2.71 7.02
C TRP A 115 12.85 2.58 6.59
N GLN A 116 12.14 3.68 6.36
CA GLN A 116 10.75 3.65 5.94
C GLN A 116 10.62 3.50 4.44
N GLY A 117 9.88 2.50 4.01
CA GLY A 117 9.42 2.34 2.64
C GLY A 117 7.90 2.42 2.55
N ILE A 118 7.40 2.76 1.39
CA ILE A 118 5.98 2.83 1.08
C ILE A 118 5.61 1.56 0.34
N TYR A 119 4.61 0.84 0.87
CA TYR A 119 4.24 -0.49 0.35
C TYR A 119 2.77 -0.61 0.03
N LEU A 120 2.50 -1.32 -1.06
CA LEU A 120 1.21 -1.97 -1.30
C LEU A 120 1.23 -3.32 -0.57
N PHE A 121 0.28 -3.52 0.33
CA PHE A 121 0.10 -4.78 1.05
C PHE A 121 -0.98 -5.58 0.34
N GLU A 122 -0.57 -6.56 -0.48
CA GLU A 122 -1.49 -7.44 -1.20
C GLU A 122 -1.94 -8.58 -0.31
N HIS A 123 -3.26 -8.74 -0.18
CA HIS A 123 -3.84 -9.77 0.67
C HIS A 123 -4.44 -10.94 -0.10
N LYS A 124 -4.55 -10.84 -1.44
CA LYS A 124 -5.01 -11.93 -2.30
C LYS A 124 -3.85 -12.84 -2.69
N ILE A 125 -4.13 -14.12 -2.87
CA ILE A 125 -3.13 -15.11 -3.29
C ILE A 125 -3.00 -15.24 -4.81
N SER A 126 -3.99 -14.79 -5.57
CA SER A 126 -3.97 -14.81 -7.03
C SER A 126 -3.41 -13.51 -7.63
N PRO A 127 -2.89 -13.53 -8.86
CA PRO A 127 -2.45 -12.32 -9.55
C PRO A 127 -3.56 -11.28 -9.65
N THR A 128 -3.26 -10.03 -9.35
CA THR A 128 -4.23 -8.94 -9.34
C THR A 128 -3.56 -7.66 -9.83
N LYS A 129 -4.33 -6.78 -10.47
CA LYS A 129 -3.89 -5.45 -10.85
C LYS A 129 -4.40 -4.44 -9.84
N ARG A 130 -3.50 -3.67 -9.24
CA ARG A 130 -3.82 -2.66 -8.24
C ARG A 130 -3.48 -1.26 -8.74
N THR A 131 -4.31 -0.29 -8.38
CA THR A 131 -4.10 1.11 -8.71
C THR A 131 -3.94 1.92 -7.44
N ILE A 132 -2.86 2.71 -7.36
CA ILE A 132 -2.59 3.63 -6.26
C ILE A 132 -2.69 5.04 -6.79
N VAL A 133 -3.62 5.81 -6.24
CA VAL A 133 -3.80 7.21 -6.61
C VAL A 133 -2.84 8.06 -5.79
N HIS A 134 -1.98 8.79 -6.47
CA HIS A 134 -1.12 9.82 -5.90
C HIS A 134 -1.81 11.17 -6.10
N HIS A 135 -2.06 11.90 -5.04
CA HIS A 135 -2.63 13.24 -5.10
C HIS A 135 -1.75 14.21 -4.32
N PHE A 136 -1.12 15.11 -5.04
CA PHE A 136 -0.28 16.16 -4.47
C PHE A 136 -1.06 17.47 -4.36
N MET A 137 -0.89 18.15 -3.23
CA MET A 137 -1.36 19.52 -2.99
C MET A 137 -0.23 20.33 -2.37
N GLY A 138 0.13 21.44 -2.99
CA GLY A 138 1.21 22.29 -2.49
C GLY A 138 1.82 23.17 -3.57
N GLU A 139 3.13 23.29 -3.53
CA GLU A 139 3.91 24.12 -4.47
C GLU A 139 5.11 23.37 -5.06
#